data_8be7017bd2a8f1eb6a6bd323915a4653
#
_entry.id   8be7017bd2a8f1eb6a6bd323915a4653
#
_cell.length_a   1.000
_cell.length_b   1.000
_cell.length_c   1.000
_cell.angle_alpha   90.00
_cell.angle_beta   90.00
_cell.angle_gamma   90.00
#
_symmetry.space_group_name_H-M   'P 1'
#
loop_
_entity.id
_entity.type
_entity.pdbx_description
1 polymer ?
#
loop_
_entity_poly.entity_id
_entity_poly.type
_entity_poly.pdbx_seq_one_letter_code
_entity_poly.pdbx_strand_id
1 'polypeptide(L)'
;MKKILDIDDDIDVLEARKIILEHSNYDVVQATTIKVAGEILESEEIDLIILDVMMEKDSDGFNFAQYVKMNEKFKHIPIILATAVNQISKFKFNIEEDGNFLPVEKFMEKPIDPDDLIATIKGLLKE
;
A
#
# COMPACT_ATOMS: atom_id res chain seq x y z
N MET A 1 -10.14 15.67 -4.96
CA MET A 1 -9.45 14.48 -5.49
C MET A 1 -9.13 13.53 -4.34
N LYS A 2 -9.24 12.25 -4.59
CA LYS A 2 -8.84 11.26 -3.59
C LYS A 2 -7.34 11.29 -3.39
N LYS A 3 -6.90 11.14 -2.16
CA LYS A 3 -5.48 11.20 -1.80
C LYS A 3 -4.93 9.80 -1.51
N ILE A 4 -3.82 9.48 -2.17
CA ILE A 4 -3.16 8.19 -2.04
C ILE A 4 -1.82 8.36 -1.34
N LEU A 5 -1.59 7.56 -0.32
CA LEU A 5 -0.29 7.47 0.35
C LEU A 5 0.47 6.31 -0.28
N ASP A 6 1.57 6.62 -0.95
CA ASP A 6 2.40 5.65 -1.66
C ASP A 6 3.71 5.45 -0.90
N ILE A 7 3.94 4.24 -0.42
CA ILE A 7 5.07 3.93 0.46
C ILE A 7 5.97 2.90 -0.22
N ASP A 8 7.20 3.31 -0.52
CA ASP A 8 8.20 2.45 -1.14
C ASP A 8 9.58 3.05 -0.86
N ASP A 9 10.59 2.23 -0.58
CA ASP A 9 11.93 2.74 -0.35
C ASP A 9 12.69 3.01 -1.66
N ASP A 10 12.14 2.62 -2.80
CA ASP A 10 12.73 2.85 -4.11
C ASP A 10 12.17 4.15 -4.71
N ILE A 11 13.02 5.19 -4.74
CA ILE A 11 12.62 6.52 -5.22
C ILE A 11 12.20 6.48 -6.68
N ASP A 12 12.86 5.66 -7.51
CA ASP A 12 12.52 5.57 -8.93
C ASP A 12 11.11 4.99 -9.13
N VAL A 13 10.75 4.00 -8.33
CA VAL A 13 9.40 3.42 -8.35
C VAL A 13 8.37 4.47 -7.94
N LEU A 14 8.68 5.24 -6.88
CA LEU A 14 7.79 6.29 -6.41
C LEU A 14 7.57 7.37 -7.47
N GLU A 15 8.63 7.80 -8.13
CA GLU A 15 8.51 8.82 -9.18
C GLU A 15 7.65 8.34 -10.34
N ALA A 16 7.87 7.13 -10.81
CA ALA A 16 7.08 6.55 -11.90
C ALA A 16 5.61 6.42 -11.50
N ARG A 17 5.35 5.94 -10.29
CA ARG A 17 4.00 5.74 -9.80
C ARG A 17 3.26 7.06 -9.60
N LYS A 18 3.95 8.08 -9.14
CA LYS A 18 3.37 9.41 -8.98
C LYS A 18 2.83 9.96 -10.30
N ILE A 19 3.60 9.81 -11.37
CA ILE A 19 3.19 10.27 -12.69
C ILE A 19 1.90 9.56 -13.12
N ILE A 20 1.86 8.25 -12.94
CA ILE A 20 0.70 7.43 -13.30
C ILE A 20 -0.54 7.85 -12.51
N LEU A 21 -0.40 8.01 -11.20
CA LEU A 21 -1.51 8.32 -10.31
C LEU A 21 -2.03 9.75 -10.55
N GLU A 22 -1.13 10.70 -10.70
CA GLU A 22 -1.53 12.09 -10.95
C GLU A 22 -2.21 12.24 -12.31
N HIS A 23 -1.76 11.48 -13.31
CA HIS A 23 -2.41 11.46 -14.63
C HIS A 23 -3.85 10.95 -14.53
N SER A 24 -4.14 10.13 -13.56
CA SER A 24 -5.50 9.60 -13.33
C SER A 24 -6.30 10.44 -12.31
N ASN A 25 -5.83 11.65 -12.03
CA ASN A 25 -6.50 12.64 -11.17
C ASN A 25 -6.54 12.25 -9.70
N TYR A 26 -5.50 11.60 -9.21
CA TYR A 26 -5.32 11.34 -7.79
C TYR A 26 -4.29 12.30 -7.22
N ASP A 27 -4.51 12.69 -5.96
CA ASP A 27 -3.52 13.40 -5.17
C ASP A 27 -2.58 12.36 -4.57
N VAL A 28 -1.27 12.61 -4.60
CA VAL A 28 -0.28 11.62 -4.16
C VAL A 28 0.64 12.20 -3.11
N VAL A 29 0.75 11.50 -1.99
CA VAL A 29 1.74 11.79 -0.95
C VAL A 29 2.63 10.55 -0.84
N GLN A 30 3.92 10.75 -0.75
CA GLN A 30 4.86 9.63 -0.79
C GLN A 30 5.75 9.57 0.44
N ALA A 31 6.13 8.35 0.83
CA ALA A 31 7.03 8.12 1.95
C ALA A 31 8.02 7.02 1.57
N THR A 32 9.27 7.21 1.97
CA THR A 32 10.32 6.21 1.74
C THR A 32 10.57 5.35 2.98
N THR A 33 9.95 5.69 4.11
CA THR A 33 10.07 4.93 5.36
C THR A 33 8.71 4.79 6.01
N ILE A 34 8.58 3.78 6.87
CA ILE A 34 7.36 3.55 7.65
C ILE A 34 7.13 4.69 8.64
N LYS A 35 8.20 5.23 9.21
CA LYS A 35 8.10 6.36 10.14
C LYS A 35 7.45 7.57 9.49
N VAL A 36 7.91 7.96 8.30
CA VAL A 36 7.33 9.09 7.55
C VAL A 36 5.90 8.78 7.16
N ALA A 37 5.62 7.55 6.73
CA ALA A 37 4.25 7.14 6.40
C ALA A 37 3.29 7.31 7.58
N GLY A 38 3.72 6.92 8.78
CA GLY A 38 2.91 7.10 9.99
C GLY A 38 2.65 8.57 10.30
N GLU A 39 3.65 9.42 10.13
CA GLU A 39 3.50 10.86 10.34
C GLU A 39 2.50 11.47 9.35
N ILE A 40 2.55 11.03 8.10
CA ILE A 40 1.61 11.49 7.08
C ILE A 40 0.17 11.08 7.44
N LEU A 41 -0.02 9.85 7.90
CA LEU A 41 -1.35 9.38 8.30
C LEU A 41 -1.94 10.23 9.43
N GLU A 42 -1.11 10.67 10.36
CA GLU A 42 -1.57 11.50 11.49
C GLU A 42 -1.90 12.93 11.07
N SER A 43 -1.29 13.43 9.99
CA SER A 43 -1.41 14.83 9.60
C SER A 43 -2.30 15.08 8.38
N GLU A 44 -2.58 14.05 7.58
CA GLU A 44 -3.36 14.21 6.34
C GLU A 44 -4.45 13.14 6.23
N GLU A 45 -5.53 13.50 5.55
CA GLU A 45 -6.60 12.54 5.25
C GLU A 45 -6.21 11.70 4.05
N ILE A 46 -6.04 10.40 4.25
CA ILE A 46 -5.63 9.47 3.21
C ILE A 46 -6.83 8.59 2.85
N ASP A 47 -7.06 8.41 1.55
CA ASP A 47 -8.17 7.59 1.04
C ASP A 47 -7.75 6.17 0.68
N LEU A 48 -6.47 5.97 0.36
CA LEU A 48 -5.95 4.65 -0.01
C LEU A 48 -4.45 4.62 0.23
N ILE A 49 -3.92 3.45 0.59
CA ILE A 49 -2.49 3.24 0.83
C ILE A 49 -1.97 2.21 -0.18
N ILE A 50 -0.85 2.53 -0.83
CA ILE A 50 -0.05 1.56 -1.59
C ILE A 50 1.20 1.32 -0.76
N LEU A 51 1.43 0.08 -0.38
CA LEU A 51 2.49 -0.27 0.58
C LEU A 51 3.40 -1.33 0.01
N ASP A 52 4.70 -1.02 -0.08
CA ASP A 52 5.71 -2.02 -0.43
C ASP A 52 5.98 -2.86 0.81
N VAL A 53 5.87 -4.18 0.65
CA VAL A 53 6.10 -5.10 1.76
C VAL A 53 7.58 -5.19 2.14
N MET A 54 8.47 -4.96 1.18
CA MET A 54 9.93 -5.06 1.38
C MET A 54 10.56 -3.70 1.64
N MET A 55 10.19 -3.10 2.77
CA MET A 55 10.81 -1.86 3.21
C MET A 55 12.18 -2.14 3.87
N GLU A 56 12.51 -1.44 4.91
CA GLU A 56 13.82 -1.55 5.57
C GLU A 56 14.07 -2.94 6.16
N LYS A 57 12.99 -3.59 6.61
CA LYS A 57 13.01 -4.95 7.16
C LYS A 57 11.81 -5.70 6.63
N ASP A 58 11.92 -7.03 6.53
CA ASP A 58 10.87 -7.88 5.98
C ASP A 58 9.50 -7.70 6.64
N SER A 59 9.49 -7.38 7.94
CA SER A 59 8.25 -7.27 8.70
C SER A 59 7.67 -5.86 8.77
N ASP A 60 8.39 -4.84 8.30
CA ASP A 60 7.96 -3.45 8.47
C ASP A 60 6.64 -3.15 7.76
N GLY A 61 6.51 -3.60 6.51
CA GLY A 61 5.28 -3.39 5.75
C GLY A 61 4.10 -4.11 6.37
N PHE A 62 4.31 -5.34 6.81
CA PHE A 62 3.29 -6.15 7.45
C PHE A 62 2.81 -5.49 8.75
N ASN A 63 3.74 -5.09 9.59
CA ASN A 63 3.41 -4.45 10.87
C ASN A 63 2.68 -3.13 10.66
N PHE A 64 3.07 -2.37 9.66
CA PHE A 64 2.40 -1.11 9.33
C PHE A 64 0.95 -1.36 8.89
N ALA A 65 0.71 -2.37 8.05
CA ALA A 65 -0.64 -2.73 7.63
C ALA A 65 -1.50 -3.10 8.84
N GLN A 66 -0.96 -3.88 9.78
CA GLN A 66 -1.67 -4.22 11.00
C GLN A 66 -1.98 -2.99 11.85
N TYR A 67 -1.01 -2.09 11.99
CA TYR A 67 -1.20 -0.85 12.72
C TYR A 67 -2.38 -0.04 12.15
N VAL A 68 -2.43 0.10 10.84
CA VAL A 68 -3.51 0.83 10.17
C VAL A 68 -4.87 0.17 10.45
N LYS A 69 -4.94 -1.14 10.30
CA LYS A 69 -6.22 -1.87 10.44
C LYS A 69 -6.69 -2.00 11.88
N MET A 70 -5.79 -1.89 12.85
CA MET A 70 -6.16 -1.92 14.27
C MET A 70 -6.47 -0.53 14.84
N ASN A 71 -6.25 0.52 14.06
CA ASN A 71 -6.47 1.89 14.50
C ASN A 71 -7.85 2.37 14.06
N GLU A 72 -8.67 2.80 15.01
CA GLU A 72 -10.04 3.25 14.73
C GLU A 72 -10.10 4.39 13.71
N LYS A 73 -9.07 5.24 13.67
CA LYS A 73 -9.01 6.36 12.73
C LYS A 73 -8.71 5.92 11.31
N PHE A 74 -7.97 4.82 11.13
CA PHE A 74 -7.39 4.44 9.83
C PHE A 74 -7.90 3.12 9.28
N LYS A 75 -8.62 2.32 10.07
CA LYS A 75 -9.01 0.96 9.66
C LYS A 75 -9.87 0.91 8.40
N HIS A 76 -10.52 2.00 8.06
CA HIS A 76 -11.38 2.08 6.86
C HIS A 76 -10.59 2.30 5.57
N ILE A 77 -9.29 2.63 5.67
CA ILE A 77 -8.46 2.93 4.51
C ILE A 77 -8.05 1.64 3.81
N PRO A 78 -8.41 1.45 2.52
CA PRO A 78 -7.97 0.25 1.80
C PRO A 78 -6.46 0.27 1.57
N ILE A 79 -5.84 -0.90 1.65
CA ILE A 79 -4.40 -1.07 1.45
C ILE A 79 -4.16 -1.99 0.27
N ILE A 80 -3.35 -1.53 -0.69
CA ILE A 80 -2.80 -2.36 -1.75
C ILE A 80 -1.37 -2.72 -1.34
N LEU A 81 -1.09 -4.00 -1.18
CA LEU A 81 0.25 -4.46 -0.83
C LEU A 81 1.00 -4.80 -2.11
N ALA A 82 2.08 -4.07 -2.38
CA ALA A 82 2.94 -4.32 -3.55
C ALA A 82 4.05 -5.27 -3.12
N THR A 83 4.25 -6.36 -3.86
CA THR A 83 5.16 -7.43 -3.45
C THR A 83 5.81 -8.11 -4.66
N ALA A 84 6.99 -8.67 -4.47
CA ALA A 84 7.65 -9.48 -5.51
C ALA A 84 6.99 -10.86 -5.61
N VAL A 85 7.09 -11.48 -6.78
CA VAL A 85 6.44 -12.76 -7.08
C VAL A 85 6.67 -13.83 -6.01
N ASN A 86 7.92 -13.99 -5.61
CA ASN A 86 8.29 -15.03 -4.65
C ASN A 86 7.81 -14.76 -3.23
N GLN A 87 7.36 -13.54 -2.95
CA GLN A 87 6.88 -13.15 -1.63
C GLN A 87 5.39 -13.35 -1.45
N ILE A 88 4.62 -13.26 -2.54
CA ILE A 88 3.18 -13.52 -2.49
C ILE A 88 2.91 -14.92 -1.96
N SER A 89 3.61 -15.91 -2.48
CA SER A 89 3.48 -17.31 -2.04
C SER A 89 3.83 -17.48 -0.57
N LYS A 90 4.90 -16.81 -0.13
CA LYS A 90 5.36 -16.85 1.25
C LYS A 90 4.30 -16.27 2.21
N PHE A 91 3.71 -15.14 1.85
CA PHE A 91 2.68 -14.50 2.67
C PHE A 91 1.40 -15.32 2.72
N LYS A 92 0.96 -15.86 1.60
CA LYS A 92 -0.23 -16.71 1.55
C LYS A 92 -0.04 -17.96 2.39
N PHE A 93 1.14 -18.55 2.33
CA PHE A 93 1.48 -19.73 3.10
C PHE A 93 1.41 -19.45 4.61
N ASN A 94 1.99 -18.32 5.04
CA ASN A 94 1.97 -17.92 6.45
C ASN A 94 0.55 -17.65 6.96
N ILE A 95 -0.28 -17.04 6.14
CA ILE A 95 -1.68 -16.78 6.50
C ILE A 95 -2.43 -18.09 6.72
N GLU A 96 -2.26 -19.05 5.82
CA GLU A 96 -2.94 -20.34 5.92
C GLU A 96 -2.45 -21.14 7.12
N GLU A 97 -1.14 -21.15 7.35
CA GLU A 97 -0.52 -21.92 8.42
C GLU A 97 -0.83 -21.39 9.80
N ASP A 98 -0.74 -20.06 9.98
CA ASP A 98 -0.90 -19.43 11.28
C ASP A 98 -2.34 -19.01 11.57
N GLY A 99 -3.22 -19.09 10.60
CA GLY A 99 -4.58 -18.61 10.76
C GLY A 99 -4.67 -17.09 10.90
N ASN A 100 -3.57 -16.40 10.68
CA ASN A 100 -3.51 -14.94 10.78
C ASN A 100 -4.01 -14.32 9.51
N PHE A 101 -4.94 -13.39 9.67
CA PHE A 101 -5.51 -12.65 8.56
C PHE A 101 -4.57 -11.49 8.19
N LEU A 102 -4.11 -11.43 6.94
CA LEU A 102 -3.35 -10.28 6.49
C LEU A 102 -4.34 -9.16 6.15
N PRO A 103 -4.27 -8.04 6.87
CA PRO A 103 -5.32 -7.01 6.79
C PRO A 103 -5.10 -6.06 5.61
N VAL A 104 -5.11 -6.59 4.39
CA VAL A 104 -5.02 -5.77 3.18
C VAL A 104 -6.11 -6.16 2.22
N GLU A 105 -6.58 -5.20 1.44
CA GLU A 105 -7.68 -5.39 0.50
C GLU A 105 -7.22 -6.04 -0.80
N LYS A 106 -5.95 -5.83 -1.16
CA LYS A 106 -5.42 -6.35 -2.43
C LYS A 106 -3.93 -6.56 -2.36
N PHE A 107 -3.47 -7.66 -2.95
CA PHE A 107 -2.05 -7.91 -3.25
C PHE A 107 -1.82 -7.64 -4.73
N MET A 108 -0.73 -6.93 -5.06
CA MET A 108 -0.34 -6.72 -6.45
C MET A 108 1.14 -7.05 -6.61
N GLU A 109 1.44 -7.79 -7.65
CA GLU A 109 2.78 -8.27 -7.93
C GLU A 109 3.61 -7.23 -8.67
N LYS A 110 4.84 -7.02 -8.23
CA LYS A 110 5.77 -6.11 -8.92
C LYS A 110 6.41 -6.80 -10.13
N PRO A 111 6.63 -6.08 -11.23
CA PRO A 111 6.24 -4.70 -11.49
C PRO A 111 4.73 -4.59 -11.73
N ILE A 112 4.08 -3.59 -11.12
CA ILE A 112 2.63 -3.45 -11.23
C ILE A 112 2.30 -2.78 -12.56
N ASP A 113 1.41 -3.41 -13.35
CA ASP A 113 0.91 -2.81 -14.57
C ASP A 113 0.10 -1.55 -14.25
N PRO A 114 0.40 -0.40 -14.91
CA PRO A 114 -0.30 0.85 -14.59
C PRO A 114 -1.82 0.77 -14.74
N ASP A 115 -2.31 0.12 -15.79
CA ASP A 115 -3.75 0.00 -16.02
C ASP A 115 -4.43 -0.84 -14.94
N ASP A 116 -3.78 -1.94 -14.53
CA ASP A 116 -4.27 -2.79 -13.47
C ASP A 116 -4.30 -2.04 -12.13
N LEU A 117 -3.27 -1.24 -11.87
CA LEU A 117 -3.21 -0.44 -10.64
C LEU A 117 -4.37 0.55 -10.57
N ILE A 118 -4.60 1.30 -11.64
CA ILE A 118 -5.66 2.30 -11.68
C ILE A 118 -7.04 1.63 -11.56
N ALA A 119 -7.26 0.51 -12.26
CA ALA A 119 -8.51 -0.23 -12.17
C ALA A 119 -8.76 -0.73 -10.75
N THR A 120 -7.72 -1.24 -10.10
CA THR A 120 -7.82 -1.71 -8.71
C THR A 120 -8.15 -0.57 -7.75
N ILE A 121 -7.48 0.57 -7.90
CA ILE A 121 -7.74 1.75 -7.06
C ILE A 121 -9.20 2.20 -7.21
N LYS A 122 -9.68 2.32 -8.44
CA LYS A 122 -11.07 2.73 -8.69
C LYS A 122 -12.06 1.77 -8.07
N GLY A 123 -11.79 0.48 -8.17
CA GLY A 123 -12.65 -0.53 -7.55
C GLY A 123 -12.69 -0.41 -6.03
N LEU A 124 -11.54 -0.22 -5.40
CA LEU A 124 -11.46 -0.09 -3.94
C LEU A 124 -12.09 1.21 -3.43
N LEU A 125 -11.95 2.30 -4.19
CA LEU A 125 -12.55 3.59 -3.84
C LEU A 125 -13.99 3.72 -4.31
N LYS A 126 -14.50 2.73 -5.03
CA LYS A 126 -15.88 2.69 -5.55
C LYS A 126 -16.16 3.86 -6.50
N GLU A 127 -15.23 4.06 -7.40
CA GLU A 127 -15.34 5.10 -8.42
C GLU A 127 -15.75 4.54 -9.78
#